data_dd78b63b9f163a38f8d9a3d3264626df
#
_entry.id   dd78b63b9f163a38f8d9a3d3264626df
#
_cell.length_a   1.000
_cell.length_b   1.000
_cell.length_c   1.000
_cell.angle_alpha   90.00
_cell.angle_beta   90.00
_cell.angle_gamma   90.00
#
_symmetry.space_group_name_H-M   'P 1'
#
loop_
_entity.id
_entity.type
_entity.pdbx_description
1 polymer ?
#
loop_
_entity_poly.entity_id
_entity_poly.type
_entity_poly.pdbx_seq_one_letter_code
_entity_poly.pdbx_strand_id
1 'polypeptide(L)'
;MGTMAKVNIPSFTLNNGIQMPALGYGTWLGLRPDGEFDYSGWDKMVDCISYAIDVGYRHIDTAHLYRIEPEIGQIIKKKIQDGVVKREDLFITTKVWPTYATEADVEVSLRGSLRRLGLDHVDQVLAHWPMSYTEEGVDRKIDYLDTWQAFETVLKKGLTRSIGVSNFNVEQLKRLVANSNVKPVTNQVELNLAFGQKELVDYCTSQNIRVVAWAPFGAMIPSRAAPDAKGPKMDDPTLVAIAKKYNKSVTQIVLRYLYQRGIITLPKTVTPSRVIENASIFDFELSQSEFDILAKFDIKYRSNRPTYWQNLSNYPFEKYDVPPSTTPKSMLSWKNGKNQDID
;
A
#
# COMPACT_ATOMS: atom_id res chain seq x y z
N MET A 1 -26.63 2.88 23.94
CA MET A 1 -25.61 2.58 22.94
C MET A 1 -24.36 3.36 23.31
N GLY A 2 -23.29 2.69 23.74
CA GLY A 2 -22.02 3.37 24.05
C GLY A 2 -21.46 4.02 22.78
N THR A 3 -21.02 5.27 22.88
CA THR A 3 -20.33 5.98 21.79
C THR A 3 -19.07 5.20 21.44
N MET A 4 -18.99 4.66 20.23
CA MET A 4 -17.75 4.06 19.73
C MET A 4 -16.61 5.09 19.82
N ALA A 5 -15.48 4.70 20.40
CA ALA A 5 -14.30 5.55 20.44
C ALA A 5 -13.86 5.84 18.99
N LYS A 6 -13.95 7.08 18.57
CA LYS A 6 -13.46 7.52 17.25
C LYS A 6 -11.96 7.85 17.37
N VAL A 7 -11.17 7.34 16.43
CA VAL A 7 -9.77 7.71 16.27
C VAL A 7 -9.65 8.96 15.40
N ASN A 8 -8.72 9.83 15.76
CA ASN A 8 -8.39 11.01 14.95
C ASN A 8 -7.04 10.78 14.26
N ILE A 9 -7.08 10.55 12.95
CA ILE A 9 -5.89 10.30 12.13
C ILE A 9 -5.50 11.61 11.45
N PRO A 10 -4.32 12.18 11.76
CA PRO A 10 -3.84 13.40 11.08
C PRO A 10 -3.55 13.13 9.60
N SER A 11 -3.41 14.20 8.82
CA SER A 11 -3.10 14.11 7.39
C SER A 11 -1.76 14.75 7.07
N PHE A 12 -1.13 14.27 6.00
CA PHE A 12 0.00 14.92 5.35
C PHE A 12 -0.47 15.62 4.08
N THR A 13 0.09 16.79 3.81
CA THR A 13 -0.13 17.50 2.54
C THR A 13 0.76 16.89 1.45
N LEU A 14 0.15 16.48 0.35
CA LEU A 14 0.85 16.00 -0.84
C LEU A 14 1.37 17.18 -1.68
N ASN A 15 2.27 16.92 -2.64
CA ASN A 15 2.87 17.97 -3.48
C ASN A 15 1.87 18.70 -4.40
N ASN A 16 0.66 18.17 -4.56
CA ASN A 16 -0.46 18.80 -5.27
C ASN A 16 -1.48 19.50 -4.34
N GLY A 17 -1.17 19.61 -3.05
CA GLY A 17 -2.02 20.27 -2.05
C GLY A 17 -3.10 19.40 -1.41
N ILE A 18 -3.32 18.19 -1.91
CA ILE A 18 -4.35 17.27 -1.34
C ILE A 18 -3.88 16.74 0.02
N GLN A 19 -4.83 16.64 0.96
CA GLN A 19 -4.59 16.05 2.28
C GLN A 19 -4.77 14.54 2.21
N MET A 20 -3.75 13.78 2.61
CA MET A 20 -3.78 12.32 2.66
C MET A 20 -3.63 11.85 4.11
N PRO A 21 -4.55 11.05 4.67
CA PRO A 21 -4.44 10.56 6.03
C PRO A 21 -3.14 9.78 6.28
N ALA A 22 -2.49 10.04 7.39
CA ALA A 22 -1.19 9.47 7.76
C ALA A 22 -1.21 7.96 8.02
N LEU A 23 -2.39 7.40 8.18
CA LEU A 23 -2.64 5.97 8.34
C LEU A 23 -3.79 5.57 7.44
N GLY A 24 -3.59 4.54 6.61
CA GLY A 24 -4.62 3.94 5.79
C GLY A 24 -4.88 2.49 6.19
N TYR A 25 -5.99 1.95 5.72
CA TYR A 25 -6.35 0.55 5.88
C TYR A 25 -5.97 -0.22 4.62
N GLY A 26 -4.97 -1.13 4.73
CA GLY A 26 -4.54 -1.99 3.63
C GLY A 26 -5.48 -3.18 3.44
N THR A 27 -5.80 -3.54 2.20
CA THR A 27 -6.79 -4.58 1.89
C THR A 27 -6.22 -5.83 1.21
N TRP A 28 -4.91 -5.95 1.09
CA TRP A 28 -4.27 -7.14 0.52
C TRP A 28 -4.26 -8.32 1.50
N LEU A 29 -4.95 -9.41 1.17
CA LEU A 29 -4.99 -10.63 2.00
C LEU A 29 -3.74 -11.50 1.83
N GLY A 30 -3.16 -11.55 0.65
CA GLY A 30 -1.98 -12.35 0.34
C GLY A 30 -2.25 -13.48 -0.65
N LEU A 31 -1.22 -14.29 -0.86
CA LEU A 31 -1.30 -15.54 -1.60
C LEU A 31 -1.08 -16.72 -0.65
N ARG A 32 -1.68 -17.85 -0.98
CA ARG A 32 -1.37 -19.13 -0.37
C ARG A 32 -0.01 -19.65 -0.86
N PRO A 33 0.58 -20.66 -0.22
CA PRO A 33 1.85 -21.25 -0.68
C PRO A 33 1.81 -21.81 -2.11
N ASP A 34 0.63 -22.19 -2.61
CA ASP A 34 0.41 -22.66 -3.99
C ASP A 34 0.34 -21.52 -5.02
N GLY A 35 0.48 -20.25 -4.58
CA GLY A 35 0.42 -19.07 -5.44
C GLY A 35 -0.99 -18.58 -5.75
N GLU A 36 -2.03 -19.21 -5.23
CA GLU A 36 -3.41 -18.76 -5.38
C GLU A 36 -3.78 -17.70 -4.33
N PHE A 37 -4.81 -16.89 -4.60
CA PHE A 37 -5.28 -15.90 -3.63
C PHE A 37 -5.76 -16.54 -2.33
N ASP A 38 -5.39 -15.92 -1.21
CA ASP A 38 -5.87 -16.32 0.10
C ASP A 38 -7.21 -15.64 0.40
N TYR A 39 -8.30 -16.40 0.28
CA TYR A 39 -9.65 -15.95 0.63
C TYR A 39 -10.07 -16.29 2.07
N SER A 40 -9.21 -16.94 2.87
CA SER A 40 -9.56 -17.43 4.20
C SER A 40 -9.99 -16.33 5.18
N GLY A 41 -9.56 -15.09 4.95
CA GLY A 41 -9.92 -13.93 5.77
C GLY A 41 -10.89 -12.96 5.10
N TRP A 42 -11.53 -13.33 3.98
CA TRP A 42 -12.30 -12.40 3.15
C TRP A 42 -13.44 -11.70 3.90
N ASP A 43 -14.37 -12.45 4.48
CA ASP A 43 -15.53 -11.89 5.17
C ASP A 43 -15.10 -11.02 6.36
N LYS A 44 -14.09 -11.48 7.12
CA LYS A 44 -13.51 -10.70 8.22
C LYS A 44 -12.84 -9.41 7.72
N MET A 45 -12.25 -9.42 6.53
CA MET A 45 -11.68 -8.21 5.91
C MET A 45 -12.78 -7.23 5.58
N VAL A 46 -13.88 -7.67 4.97
CA VAL A 46 -15.05 -6.86 4.63
C VAL A 46 -15.62 -6.20 5.89
N ASP A 47 -15.83 -6.97 6.96
CA ASP A 47 -16.29 -6.48 8.25
C ASP A 47 -15.32 -5.44 8.84
N CYS A 48 -14.01 -5.71 8.80
CA CYS A 48 -13.00 -4.80 9.32
C CYS A 48 -12.88 -3.50 8.50
N ILE A 49 -13.07 -3.52 7.17
CA ILE A 49 -13.12 -2.31 6.35
C ILE A 49 -14.31 -1.43 6.77
N SER A 50 -15.49 -2.05 6.90
CA SER A 50 -16.68 -1.36 7.37
C SER A 50 -16.46 -0.73 8.75
N TYR A 51 -15.93 -1.50 9.69
CA TYR A 51 -15.62 -1.06 11.04
C TYR A 51 -14.55 0.03 11.08
N ALA A 52 -13.52 -0.04 10.22
CA ALA A 52 -12.48 0.98 10.14
C ALA A 52 -13.07 2.37 9.82
N ILE A 53 -14.02 2.45 8.88
CA ILE A 53 -14.71 3.71 8.57
C ILE A 53 -15.52 4.19 9.79
N ASP A 54 -16.21 3.30 10.51
CA ASP A 54 -16.99 3.65 11.69
C ASP A 54 -16.14 4.27 12.80
N VAL A 55 -14.94 3.72 13.03
CA VAL A 55 -14.03 4.19 14.09
C VAL A 55 -13.16 5.38 13.68
N GLY A 56 -13.18 5.80 12.40
CA GLY A 56 -12.52 7.04 12.00
C GLY A 56 -11.45 6.93 10.92
N TYR A 57 -11.17 5.74 10.37
CA TYR A 57 -10.32 5.65 9.19
C TYR A 57 -10.98 6.38 8.01
N ARG A 58 -10.15 7.10 7.26
CA ARG A 58 -10.60 7.84 6.07
C ARG A 58 -9.79 7.50 4.82
N HIS A 59 -8.72 6.69 4.94
CA HIS A 59 -7.91 6.21 3.82
C HIS A 59 -8.04 4.70 3.71
N ILE A 60 -8.53 4.23 2.56
CA ILE A 60 -8.60 2.82 2.17
C ILE A 60 -7.67 2.60 0.98
N ASP A 61 -6.70 1.70 1.14
CA ASP A 61 -5.78 1.29 0.08
C ASP A 61 -6.19 -0.05 -0.48
N THR A 62 -6.49 -0.06 -1.77
CA THR A 62 -6.84 -1.26 -2.52
C THR A 62 -6.08 -1.33 -3.84
N ALA A 63 -6.38 -2.30 -4.68
CA ALA A 63 -5.88 -2.44 -6.04
C ALA A 63 -6.82 -3.33 -6.87
N HIS A 64 -6.78 -3.16 -8.18
CA HIS A 64 -7.42 -4.07 -9.13
C HIS A 64 -7.09 -5.55 -8.80
N LEU A 65 -5.80 -5.85 -8.57
CA LEU A 65 -5.34 -7.20 -8.24
C LEU A 65 -5.98 -7.78 -6.98
N TYR A 66 -6.34 -6.97 -5.99
CA TYR A 66 -6.81 -7.45 -4.68
C TYR A 66 -8.23 -8.00 -4.72
N ARG A 67 -8.97 -7.74 -5.81
CA ARG A 67 -10.31 -8.30 -6.12
C ARG A 67 -11.42 -7.93 -5.14
N ILE A 68 -11.15 -7.04 -4.18
CA ILE A 68 -12.08 -6.63 -3.12
C ILE A 68 -12.73 -5.26 -3.40
N GLU A 69 -12.48 -4.67 -4.56
CA GLU A 69 -13.06 -3.36 -4.92
C GLU A 69 -14.60 -3.34 -4.89
N PRO A 70 -15.34 -4.39 -5.32
CA PRO A 70 -16.80 -4.41 -5.24
C PRO A 70 -17.33 -4.31 -3.81
N GLU A 71 -16.72 -5.04 -2.87
CA GLU A 71 -17.12 -5.01 -1.46
C GLU A 71 -16.82 -3.65 -0.84
N ILE A 72 -15.67 -3.07 -1.16
CA ILE A 72 -15.32 -1.70 -0.72
C ILE A 72 -16.35 -0.70 -1.26
N GLY A 73 -16.75 -0.81 -2.53
CA GLY A 73 -17.78 0.04 -3.14
C GLY A 73 -19.13 -0.06 -2.41
N GLN A 74 -19.57 -1.27 -2.10
CA GLN A 74 -20.80 -1.50 -1.33
C GLN A 74 -20.72 -0.91 0.08
N ILE A 75 -19.57 -1.06 0.76
CA ILE A 75 -19.35 -0.47 2.09
C ILE A 75 -19.40 1.06 2.01
N ILE A 76 -18.67 1.67 1.08
CA ILE A 76 -18.65 3.13 0.91
C ILE A 76 -20.08 3.66 0.66
N LYS A 77 -20.79 3.05 -0.29
CA LYS A 77 -22.18 3.41 -0.59
C LYS A 77 -23.06 3.36 0.66
N LYS A 78 -22.98 2.25 1.41
CA LYS A 78 -23.77 2.09 2.64
C LYS A 78 -23.37 3.13 3.70
N LYS A 79 -22.09 3.38 3.95
CA LYS A 79 -21.63 4.35 4.94
C LYS A 79 -22.05 5.79 4.60
N ILE A 80 -22.10 6.13 3.31
CA ILE A 80 -22.63 7.43 2.86
C ILE A 80 -24.15 7.50 3.07
N GLN A 81 -24.90 6.46 2.71
CA GLN A 81 -26.34 6.39 2.91
C GLN A 81 -26.74 6.46 4.39
N ASP A 82 -25.97 5.80 5.25
CA ASP A 82 -26.16 5.80 6.71
C ASP A 82 -25.73 7.14 7.37
N GLY A 83 -25.16 8.09 6.61
CA GLY A 83 -24.69 9.39 7.12
C GLY A 83 -23.42 9.30 8.01
N VAL A 84 -22.67 8.20 7.93
CA VAL A 84 -21.43 8.00 8.70
C VAL A 84 -20.30 8.86 8.14
N VAL A 85 -20.21 8.95 6.81
CA VAL A 85 -19.22 9.74 6.07
C VAL A 85 -19.87 10.32 4.81
N LYS A 86 -19.21 11.36 4.23
CA LYS A 86 -19.45 11.80 2.86
C LYS A 86 -18.35 11.26 1.95
N ARG A 87 -18.54 11.30 0.61
CA ARG A 87 -17.50 10.85 -0.34
C ARG A 87 -16.21 11.65 -0.19
N GLU A 88 -16.31 12.95 0.02
CA GLU A 88 -15.20 13.87 0.20
C GLU A 88 -14.38 13.65 1.47
N ASP A 89 -14.94 12.96 2.48
CA ASP A 89 -14.23 12.58 3.70
C ASP A 89 -13.25 11.42 3.46
N LEU A 90 -13.46 10.66 2.39
CA LEU A 90 -12.70 9.44 2.13
C LEU A 90 -11.57 9.69 1.12
N PHE A 91 -10.42 9.09 1.39
CA PHE A 91 -9.27 9.00 0.50
C PHE A 91 -9.14 7.54 0.01
N ILE A 92 -9.51 7.29 -1.24
CA ILE A 92 -9.49 5.95 -1.83
C ILE A 92 -8.32 5.84 -2.78
N THR A 93 -7.42 4.88 -2.51
CA THR A 93 -6.28 4.55 -3.37
C THR A 93 -6.55 3.22 -4.06
N THR A 94 -6.42 3.19 -5.39
CA THR A 94 -6.34 1.94 -6.17
C THR A 94 -5.08 1.91 -7.03
N LYS A 95 -4.80 0.78 -7.70
CA LYS A 95 -3.55 0.58 -8.44
C LYS A 95 -3.83 -0.14 -9.76
N VAL A 96 -3.17 0.32 -10.81
CA VAL A 96 -3.18 -0.32 -12.13
C VAL A 96 -2.09 -1.39 -12.17
N TRP A 97 -2.47 -2.60 -12.57
CA TRP A 97 -1.58 -3.74 -12.62
C TRP A 97 -0.68 -3.73 -13.87
N PRO A 98 0.54 -4.29 -13.86
CA PRO A 98 1.50 -4.26 -14.96
C PRO A 98 1.02 -4.83 -16.31
N THR A 99 -0.05 -5.61 -16.35
CA THR A 99 -0.64 -6.07 -17.62
C THR A 99 -1.36 -4.94 -18.39
N TYR A 100 -1.62 -3.81 -17.72
CA TYR A 100 -2.26 -2.61 -18.25
C TYR A 100 -1.24 -1.46 -18.33
N ALA A 101 -0.43 -1.40 -19.37
CA ALA A 101 0.70 -0.49 -19.45
C ALA A 101 0.60 0.58 -20.56
N THR A 102 -0.26 0.41 -21.56
CA THR A 102 -0.51 1.43 -22.58
C THR A 102 -1.53 2.46 -22.13
N GLU A 103 -1.66 3.56 -22.87
CA GLU A 103 -2.64 4.61 -22.55
C GLU A 103 -4.07 4.06 -22.48
N ALA A 104 -4.45 3.26 -23.49
CA ALA A 104 -5.77 2.63 -23.52
C ALA A 104 -5.95 1.64 -22.36
N ASP A 105 -4.92 0.83 -22.07
CA ASP A 105 -4.97 -0.15 -20.98
C ASP A 105 -5.18 0.51 -19.61
N VAL A 106 -4.42 1.58 -19.30
CA VAL A 106 -4.50 2.28 -18.00
C VAL A 106 -5.90 2.87 -17.79
N GLU A 107 -6.48 3.51 -18.80
CA GLU A 107 -7.84 4.05 -18.72
C GLU A 107 -8.88 2.95 -18.53
N VAL A 108 -8.82 1.88 -19.32
CA VAL A 108 -9.72 0.72 -19.20
C VAL A 108 -9.65 0.12 -17.79
N SER A 109 -8.44 -0.12 -17.28
CA SER A 109 -8.24 -0.65 -15.93
C SER A 109 -8.83 0.26 -14.86
N LEU A 110 -8.56 1.58 -14.92
CA LEU A 110 -9.06 2.53 -13.94
C LEU A 110 -10.59 2.67 -14.00
N ARG A 111 -11.18 2.72 -15.20
CA ARG A 111 -12.64 2.75 -15.35
C ARG A 111 -13.28 1.46 -14.81
N GLY A 112 -12.61 0.30 -14.99
CA GLY A 112 -13.03 -0.95 -14.37
C GLY A 112 -13.04 -0.85 -12.83
N SER A 113 -11.96 -0.32 -12.22
CA SER A 113 -11.91 -0.08 -10.77
C SER A 113 -13.00 0.88 -10.30
N LEU A 114 -13.25 1.96 -11.06
CA LEU A 114 -14.32 2.92 -10.73
C LEU A 114 -15.70 2.27 -10.74
N ARG A 115 -16.00 1.43 -11.75
CA ARG A 115 -17.26 0.67 -11.80
C ARG A 115 -17.40 -0.25 -10.59
N ARG A 116 -16.37 -1.03 -10.24
CA ARG A 116 -16.38 -1.94 -9.09
C ARG A 116 -16.53 -1.21 -7.77
N LEU A 117 -15.86 -0.07 -7.62
CA LEU A 117 -15.97 0.79 -6.44
C LEU A 117 -17.28 1.60 -6.39
N GLY A 118 -18.01 1.72 -7.51
CA GLY A 118 -19.19 2.55 -7.61
C GLY A 118 -18.89 4.04 -7.46
N LEU A 119 -17.75 4.50 -7.96
CA LEU A 119 -17.25 5.87 -7.82
C LEU A 119 -17.01 6.52 -9.18
N ASP A 120 -17.18 7.84 -9.26
CA ASP A 120 -16.85 8.63 -10.45
C ASP A 120 -15.35 8.91 -10.55
N HIS A 121 -14.65 8.97 -9.43
CA HIS A 121 -13.20 9.14 -9.32
C HIS A 121 -12.64 8.50 -8.05
N VAL A 122 -11.36 8.17 -8.07
CA VAL A 122 -10.58 7.84 -6.86
C VAL A 122 -9.73 9.04 -6.44
N ASP A 123 -9.29 9.06 -5.19
CA ASP A 123 -8.42 10.13 -4.69
C ASP A 123 -6.97 9.94 -5.17
N GLN A 124 -6.56 8.67 -5.34
CA GLN A 124 -5.26 8.34 -5.90
C GLN A 124 -5.31 7.05 -6.73
N VAL A 125 -4.61 7.07 -7.86
CA VAL A 125 -4.28 5.85 -8.59
C VAL A 125 -2.76 5.70 -8.69
N LEU A 126 -2.26 4.48 -8.49
CA LEU A 126 -0.84 4.15 -8.53
C LEU A 126 -0.50 3.23 -9.71
N ALA A 127 0.65 3.48 -10.36
CA ALA A 127 1.32 2.43 -11.10
C ALA A 127 1.83 1.40 -10.09
N HIS A 128 1.28 0.17 -10.10
CA HIS A 128 1.55 -0.82 -9.05
C HIS A 128 3.01 -1.30 -9.06
N TRP A 129 3.61 -1.38 -10.25
CA TRP A 129 5.00 -1.74 -10.49
C TRP A 129 5.53 -1.01 -11.73
N PRO A 130 6.84 -0.80 -11.86
CA PRO A 130 7.43 -0.13 -13.03
C PRO A 130 7.59 -1.05 -14.26
N MET A 131 7.25 -2.32 -14.14
CA MET A 131 7.36 -3.32 -15.20
C MET A 131 6.08 -3.40 -16.03
N SER A 132 6.16 -4.06 -17.19
CA SER A 132 5.01 -4.43 -18.03
C SER A 132 5.16 -5.84 -18.55
N TYR A 133 4.09 -6.63 -18.53
CA TYR A 133 4.07 -7.99 -19.05
C TYR A 133 2.66 -8.40 -19.53
N THR A 134 2.60 -9.45 -20.37
CA THR A 134 1.32 -10.01 -20.84
C THR A 134 0.66 -10.89 -19.78
N GLU A 135 -0.58 -11.30 -19.98
CA GLU A 135 -1.27 -12.27 -19.11
C GLU A 135 -0.57 -13.64 -19.06
N GLU A 136 0.32 -13.95 -20.02
CA GLU A 136 1.18 -15.15 -20.03
C GLU A 136 2.52 -14.92 -19.32
N GLY A 137 2.78 -13.71 -18.79
CA GLY A 137 4.01 -13.37 -18.09
C GLY A 137 5.18 -12.97 -19.02
N VAL A 138 4.91 -12.70 -20.30
CA VAL A 138 5.93 -12.28 -21.26
C VAL A 138 6.20 -10.77 -21.12
N ASP A 139 7.47 -10.39 -21.00
CA ASP A 139 7.88 -9.00 -20.93
C ASP A 139 7.43 -8.19 -22.16
N ARG A 140 6.60 -7.17 -21.96
CA ARG A 140 6.12 -6.26 -23.01
C ARG A 140 7.16 -5.20 -23.39
N LYS A 141 8.18 -4.99 -22.53
CA LYS A 141 9.22 -3.97 -22.70
C LYS A 141 8.69 -2.54 -22.87
N ILE A 142 7.46 -2.27 -22.40
CA ILE A 142 6.89 -0.92 -22.40
C ILE A 142 7.62 -0.13 -21.29
N ASP A 143 8.08 1.05 -21.64
CA ASP A 143 8.75 1.93 -20.70
C ASP A 143 7.73 2.49 -19.70
N TYR A 144 8.08 2.50 -18.42
CA TYR A 144 7.22 3.10 -17.40
C TYR A 144 7.00 4.61 -17.59
N LEU A 145 7.84 5.29 -18.38
CA LEU A 145 7.58 6.69 -18.78
C LEU A 145 6.36 6.79 -19.69
N ASP A 146 6.21 5.87 -20.64
CA ASP A 146 5.02 5.82 -21.50
C ASP A 146 3.77 5.50 -20.69
N THR A 147 3.90 4.54 -19.76
CA THR A 147 2.82 4.23 -18.81
C THR A 147 2.47 5.46 -17.95
N TRP A 148 3.48 6.23 -17.50
CA TRP A 148 3.23 7.44 -16.70
C TRP A 148 2.47 8.52 -17.46
N GLN A 149 2.73 8.71 -18.76
CA GLN A 149 1.94 9.62 -19.59
C GLN A 149 0.46 9.22 -19.63
N ALA A 150 0.17 7.93 -19.62
CA ALA A 150 -1.21 7.43 -19.48
C ALA A 150 -1.84 7.81 -18.13
N PHE A 151 -1.07 7.79 -17.05
CA PHE A 151 -1.52 8.29 -15.74
C PHE A 151 -1.79 9.80 -15.75
N GLU A 152 -0.94 10.59 -16.41
CA GLU A 152 -1.20 12.03 -16.61
C GLU A 152 -2.49 12.27 -17.40
N THR A 153 -2.77 11.42 -18.40
CA THR A 153 -4.02 11.48 -19.19
C THR A 153 -5.26 11.20 -18.33
N VAL A 154 -5.26 10.15 -17.49
CA VAL A 154 -6.42 9.86 -16.64
C VAL A 154 -6.61 10.88 -15.52
N LEU A 155 -5.52 11.50 -15.04
CA LEU A 155 -5.60 12.66 -14.14
C LEU A 155 -6.28 13.85 -14.83
N LYS A 156 -5.87 14.19 -16.04
CA LYS A 156 -6.48 15.27 -16.84
C LYS A 156 -7.95 15.02 -17.15
N LYS A 157 -8.35 13.74 -17.30
CA LYS A 157 -9.76 13.33 -17.50
C LYS A 157 -10.59 13.38 -16.21
N GLY A 158 -9.98 13.67 -15.05
CA GLY A 158 -10.67 13.73 -13.76
C GLY A 158 -11.07 12.36 -13.18
N LEU A 159 -10.53 11.27 -13.70
CA LEU A 159 -10.80 9.92 -13.19
C LEU A 159 -10.09 9.65 -11.85
N THR A 160 -9.14 10.47 -11.51
CA THR A 160 -8.42 10.47 -10.22
C THR A 160 -8.05 11.89 -9.84
N ARG A 161 -7.88 12.17 -8.55
CA ARG A 161 -7.43 13.47 -8.03
C ARG A 161 -5.91 13.57 -7.93
N SER A 162 -5.22 12.44 -7.86
CA SER A 162 -3.77 12.37 -7.77
C SER A 162 -3.23 11.09 -8.40
N ILE A 163 -1.98 11.14 -8.87
CA ILE A 163 -1.28 10.00 -9.43
C ILE A 163 0.04 9.77 -8.70
N GLY A 164 0.37 8.51 -8.49
CA GLY A 164 1.59 8.10 -7.81
C GLY A 164 2.12 6.79 -8.36
N VAL A 165 3.20 6.33 -7.77
CA VAL A 165 3.85 5.08 -8.15
C VAL A 165 3.98 4.13 -6.96
N SER A 166 4.23 2.87 -7.24
CA SER A 166 4.51 1.87 -6.22
C SER A 166 5.67 0.98 -6.66
N ASN A 167 6.54 0.63 -5.71
CA ASN A 167 7.71 -0.22 -5.93
C ASN A 167 8.76 0.35 -6.90
N PHE A 168 8.85 1.67 -7.04
CA PHE A 168 9.90 2.32 -7.82
C PHE A 168 11.15 2.51 -6.96
N ASN A 169 12.33 2.23 -7.53
CA ASN A 169 13.61 2.53 -6.91
C ASN A 169 14.05 3.99 -7.18
N VAL A 170 15.16 4.41 -6.57
CA VAL A 170 15.65 5.79 -6.66
C VAL A 170 15.97 6.18 -8.11
N GLU A 171 16.63 5.32 -8.88
CA GLU A 171 17.00 5.62 -10.26
C GLU A 171 15.78 5.75 -11.18
N GLN A 172 14.79 4.88 -10.98
CA GLN A 172 13.52 4.97 -11.70
C GLN A 172 12.77 6.26 -11.36
N LEU A 173 12.76 6.66 -10.08
CA LEU A 173 12.14 7.93 -9.66
C LEU A 173 12.88 9.14 -10.22
N LYS A 174 14.22 9.15 -10.22
CA LYS A 174 15.02 10.24 -10.82
C LYS A 174 14.67 10.40 -12.29
N ARG A 175 14.65 9.30 -13.02
CA ARG A 175 14.30 9.30 -14.45
C ARG A 175 12.85 9.74 -14.68
N LEU A 176 11.91 9.27 -13.86
CA LEU A 176 10.50 9.66 -13.95
C LEU A 176 10.32 11.16 -13.71
N VAL A 177 10.87 11.68 -12.62
CA VAL A 177 10.76 13.11 -12.27
C VAL A 177 11.37 14.03 -13.33
N ALA A 178 12.47 13.59 -13.96
CA ALA A 178 13.15 14.36 -14.99
C ALA A 178 12.40 14.39 -16.34
N ASN A 179 11.49 13.44 -16.60
CA ASN A 179 10.84 13.25 -17.89
C ASN A 179 9.30 13.28 -17.82
N SER A 180 8.72 13.73 -16.73
CA SER A 180 7.26 13.80 -16.55
C SER A 180 6.78 15.25 -16.43
N ASN A 181 5.55 15.53 -16.88
CA ASN A 181 4.90 16.83 -16.71
C ASN A 181 4.28 16.94 -15.30
N VAL A 182 3.82 15.83 -14.75
CA VAL A 182 3.25 15.76 -13.40
C VAL A 182 4.12 14.86 -12.54
N LYS A 183 4.65 15.39 -11.46
CA LYS A 183 5.43 14.64 -10.49
C LYS A 183 4.53 13.68 -9.71
N PRO A 184 4.95 12.42 -9.43
CA PRO A 184 4.18 11.54 -8.57
C PRO A 184 4.01 12.14 -7.19
N VAL A 185 2.80 12.03 -6.62
CA VAL A 185 2.54 12.53 -5.27
C VAL A 185 3.06 11.59 -4.19
N THR A 186 3.09 10.28 -4.49
CA THR A 186 3.57 9.24 -3.57
C THR A 186 4.42 8.19 -4.29
N ASN A 187 5.31 7.54 -3.53
CA ASN A 187 5.87 6.22 -3.85
C ASN A 187 5.50 5.24 -2.73
N GLN A 188 4.69 4.24 -3.04
CA GLN A 188 4.25 3.22 -2.08
C GLN A 188 5.17 2.01 -2.16
N VAL A 189 5.91 1.70 -1.08
CA VAL A 189 6.97 0.68 -1.07
C VAL A 189 6.91 -0.19 0.18
N GLU A 190 7.56 -1.38 0.12
CA GLU A 190 7.86 -2.11 1.35
C GLU A 190 8.75 -1.27 2.24
N LEU A 191 8.29 -0.99 3.46
CA LEU A 191 9.07 -0.26 4.44
C LEU A 191 8.66 -0.66 5.85
N ASN A 192 9.66 -1.08 6.66
CA ASN A 192 9.48 -1.56 8.01
C ASN A 192 10.80 -1.39 8.80
N LEU A 193 10.86 -1.83 10.06
CA LEU A 193 12.08 -1.69 10.89
C LEU A 193 13.30 -2.38 10.28
N ALA A 194 13.13 -3.58 9.69
CA ALA A 194 14.25 -4.32 9.10
C ALA A 194 14.64 -3.82 7.70
N PHE A 195 13.79 -3.00 7.09
CA PHE A 195 13.96 -2.46 5.74
C PHE A 195 13.54 -0.99 5.69
N GLY A 196 14.38 -0.13 6.21
CA GLY A 196 14.11 1.29 6.42
C GLY A 196 14.24 2.16 5.16
N GLN A 197 14.87 1.68 4.10
CA GLN A 197 15.02 2.33 2.78
C GLN A 197 15.46 3.81 2.86
N LYS A 198 16.46 4.10 3.69
CA LYS A 198 16.87 5.48 3.98
C LYS A 198 17.12 6.30 2.72
N GLU A 199 17.88 5.80 1.75
CA GLU A 199 18.22 6.51 0.51
C GLU A 199 16.96 6.85 -0.30
N LEU A 200 16.02 5.92 -0.42
CA LEU A 200 14.76 6.13 -1.12
C LEU A 200 13.91 7.18 -0.41
N VAL A 201 13.80 7.10 0.91
CA VAL A 201 13.04 8.05 1.73
C VAL A 201 13.63 9.46 1.61
N ASP A 202 14.97 9.59 1.71
CA ASP A 202 15.67 10.86 1.59
C ASP A 202 15.43 11.48 0.19
N TYR A 203 15.55 10.68 -0.87
CA TYR A 203 15.27 11.15 -2.23
C TYR A 203 13.81 11.59 -2.39
N CYS A 204 12.86 10.76 -1.98
CA CYS A 204 11.44 11.11 -2.04
C CYS A 204 11.14 12.42 -1.29
N THR A 205 11.69 12.57 -0.08
CA THR A 205 11.54 13.78 0.73
C THR A 205 12.11 15.00 0.01
N SER A 206 13.31 14.91 -0.58
CA SER A 206 13.94 16.00 -1.33
C SER A 206 13.12 16.44 -2.56
N GLN A 207 12.32 15.52 -3.13
CA GLN A 207 11.44 15.76 -4.27
C GLN A 207 10.01 16.11 -3.88
N ASN A 208 9.69 16.20 -2.58
CA ASN A 208 8.34 16.37 -2.05
C ASN A 208 7.39 15.25 -2.54
N ILE A 209 7.90 14.03 -2.64
CA ILE A 209 7.14 12.80 -2.91
C ILE A 209 6.90 12.11 -1.58
N ARG A 210 5.65 11.86 -1.21
CA ARG A 210 5.35 11.20 0.07
C ARG A 210 5.60 9.69 -0.04
N VAL A 211 6.32 9.14 0.94
CA VAL A 211 6.49 7.68 1.03
C VAL A 211 5.32 7.06 1.77
N VAL A 212 4.77 5.98 1.19
CA VAL A 212 3.72 5.17 1.79
C VAL A 212 4.27 3.77 2.02
N ALA A 213 4.17 3.28 3.26
CA ALA A 213 4.71 1.99 3.66
C ALA A 213 3.63 0.89 3.60
N TRP A 214 3.79 -0.06 2.67
CA TRP A 214 3.11 -1.35 2.80
C TRP A 214 3.97 -2.34 3.59
N ALA A 215 3.36 -3.38 4.17
CA ALA A 215 3.98 -4.33 5.11
C ALA A 215 4.79 -3.63 6.23
N PRO A 216 4.20 -2.69 6.99
CA PRO A 216 4.92 -1.90 7.99
C PRO A 216 5.53 -2.75 9.13
N PHE A 217 5.06 -3.98 9.28
CA PHE A 217 5.59 -4.93 10.28
C PHE A 217 6.62 -5.92 9.68
N GLY A 218 6.77 -5.97 8.35
CA GLY A 218 7.71 -6.87 7.68
C GLY A 218 7.62 -8.30 8.19
N ALA A 219 8.79 -8.90 8.46
CA ALA A 219 8.92 -10.26 8.97
C ALA A 219 8.62 -10.42 10.48
N MET A 220 8.19 -9.37 11.18
CA MET A 220 7.79 -9.46 12.59
C MET A 220 6.51 -10.31 12.77
N ILE A 221 5.70 -10.47 11.71
CA ILE A 221 4.49 -11.29 11.74
C ILE A 221 4.85 -12.72 11.33
N PRO A 222 4.88 -13.70 12.26
CA PRO A 222 5.41 -15.05 12.00
C PRO A 222 4.70 -15.77 10.83
N SER A 223 3.39 -15.58 10.68
CA SER A 223 2.60 -16.20 9.60
C SER A 223 2.92 -15.67 8.20
N ARG A 224 3.74 -14.61 8.10
CA ARG A 224 4.15 -13.97 6.84
C ARG A 224 5.66 -13.96 6.66
N ALA A 225 6.40 -14.36 7.69
CA ALA A 225 7.84 -14.42 7.65
C ALA A 225 8.29 -15.66 6.89
N ALA A 226 9.27 -15.51 5.99
CA ALA A 226 9.97 -16.65 5.43
C ALA A 226 10.71 -17.42 6.54
N PRO A 227 10.99 -18.73 6.39
CA PRO A 227 11.68 -19.51 7.40
C PRO A 227 13.06 -18.94 7.80
N ASP A 228 13.73 -18.27 6.87
CA ASP A 228 15.03 -17.62 7.05
C ASP A 228 14.92 -16.12 7.40
N ALA A 229 13.72 -15.66 7.74
CA ALA A 229 13.46 -14.25 7.96
C ALA A 229 14.34 -13.65 9.06
N LYS A 230 15.04 -12.58 8.69
CA LYS A 230 15.91 -11.80 9.57
C LYS A 230 15.18 -10.54 10.04
N GLY A 231 15.64 -9.99 11.15
CA GLY A 231 15.12 -8.74 11.71
C GLY A 231 14.42 -8.95 13.04
N PRO A 232 13.89 -7.84 13.62
CA PRO A 232 13.26 -7.90 14.93
C PRO A 232 12.00 -8.75 14.89
N LYS A 233 11.68 -9.34 16.04
CA LYS A 233 10.45 -10.08 16.27
C LYS A 233 9.56 -9.34 17.27
N MET A 234 8.31 -9.77 17.40
CA MET A 234 7.34 -9.14 18.28
C MET A 234 7.73 -9.18 19.77
N ASP A 235 8.55 -10.13 20.15
CA ASP A 235 9.07 -10.34 21.51
C ASP A 235 10.49 -9.80 21.72
N ASP A 236 11.04 -9.03 20.77
CA ASP A 236 12.34 -8.38 20.93
C ASP A 236 12.36 -7.54 22.20
N PRO A 237 13.32 -7.78 23.12
CA PRO A 237 13.33 -7.15 24.45
C PRO A 237 13.42 -5.62 24.38
N THR A 238 14.12 -5.07 23.38
CA THR A 238 14.21 -3.62 23.18
C THR A 238 12.87 -3.03 22.79
N LEU A 239 12.17 -3.65 21.84
CA LEU A 239 10.85 -3.21 21.40
C LEU A 239 9.83 -3.33 22.54
N VAL A 240 9.86 -4.44 23.28
CA VAL A 240 8.98 -4.69 24.44
C VAL A 240 9.23 -3.65 25.54
N ALA A 241 10.49 -3.30 25.83
CA ALA A 241 10.82 -2.27 26.82
C ALA A 241 10.26 -0.89 26.44
N ILE A 242 10.43 -0.47 25.18
CA ILE A 242 9.88 0.79 24.67
C ILE A 242 8.34 0.76 24.74
N ALA A 243 7.72 -0.34 24.30
CA ALA A 243 6.27 -0.50 24.32
C ALA A 243 5.69 -0.38 25.74
N LYS A 244 6.31 -1.01 26.74
CA LYS A 244 5.93 -0.91 28.16
C LYS A 244 5.99 0.52 28.67
N LYS A 245 7.02 1.28 28.31
CA LYS A 245 7.19 2.67 28.74
C LYS A 245 5.99 3.55 28.36
N TYR A 246 5.43 3.32 27.17
CA TYR A 246 4.29 4.07 26.64
C TYR A 246 2.94 3.41 26.91
N ASN A 247 2.89 2.26 27.56
CA ASN A 247 1.68 1.43 27.68
C ASN A 247 1.05 1.14 26.32
N LYS A 248 1.88 0.78 25.35
CA LYS A 248 1.51 0.48 23.97
C LYS A 248 1.96 -0.92 23.57
N SER A 249 1.43 -1.44 22.45
CA SER A 249 1.95 -2.66 21.84
C SER A 249 3.19 -2.37 20.98
N VAL A 250 3.97 -3.41 20.70
CA VAL A 250 5.12 -3.33 19.79
C VAL A 250 4.71 -2.84 18.39
N THR A 251 3.56 -3.27 17.89
CA THR A 251 3.01 -2.79 16.60
C THR A 251 2.74 -1.29 16.61
N GLN A 252 2.23 -0.76 17.71
CA GLN A 252 2.01 0.69 17.86
C GLN A 252 3.33 1.47 17.88
N ILE A 253 4.39 0.94 18.54
CA ILE A 253 5.72 1.57 18.51
C ILE A 253 6.26 1.62 17.06
N VAL A 254 6.14 0.53 16.31
CA VAL A 254 6.58 0.49 14.91
C VAL A 254 5.83 1.49 14.04
N LEU A 255 4.50 1.54 14.14
CA LEU A 255 3.69 2.48 13.38
C LEU A 255 3.98 3.93 13.77
N ARG A 256 4.18 4.21 15.07
CA ARG A 256 4.57 5.54 15.55
C ARG A 256 5.93 5.97 15.04
N TYR A 257 6.91 5.07 15.04
CA TYR A 257 8.24 5.32 14.48
C TYR A 257 8.15 5.71 13.00
N LEU A 258 7.39 4.96 12.20
CA LEU A 258 7.21 5.26 10.79
C LEU A 258 6.49 6.61 10.56
N TYR A 259 5.45 6.88 11.35
CA TYR A 259 4.75 8.16 11.31
C TYR A 259 5.68 9.35 11.62
N GLN A 260 6.52 9.26 12.66
CA GLN A 260 7.47 10.31 13.02
C GLN A 260 8.58 10.49 11.96
N ARG A 261 8.83 9.50 11.10
CA ARG A 261 9.65 9.63 9.89
C ARG A 261 8.93 10.35 8.74
N GLY A 262 7.67 10.77 8.92
CA GLY A 262 6.86 11.37 7.87
C GLY A 262 6.31 10.37 6.87
N ILE A 263 6.23 9.09 7.22
CA ILE A 263 5.79 8.00 6.36
C ILE A 263 4.34 7.67 6.65
N ILE A 264 3.52 7.57 5.60
CA ILE A 264 2.15 7.07 5.67
C ILE A 264 2.21 5.55 5.75
N THR A 265 1.42 4.92 6.62
CA THR A 265 1.46 3.46 6.80
C THR A 265 0.13 2.80 6.48
N LEU A 266 0.21 1.58 5.94
CA LEU A 266 -0.94 0.77 5.51
C LEU A 266 -0.94 -0.60 6.23
N PRO A 267 -1.15 -0.63 7.55
CA PRO A 267 -1.32 -1.90 8.23
C PRO A 267 -2.61 -2.60 7.76
N LYS A 268 -2.54 -3.92 7.60
CA LYS A 268 -3.68 -4.78 7.31
C LYS A 268 -4.03 -5.65 8.52
N THR A 269 -5.30 -5.73 8.83
CA THR A 269 -5.80 -6.66 9.85
C THR A 269 -7.17 -7.22 9.47
N VAL A 270 -7.50 -8.40 9.97
CA VAL A 270 -8.84 -9.00 9.93
C VAL A 270 -9.40 -9.18 11.34
N THR A 271 -8.88 -8.40 12.31
CA THR A 271 -9.24 -8.45 13.72
C THR A 271 -9.72 -7.07 14.14
N PRO A 272 -10.99 -6.88 14.53
CA PRO A 272 -11.55 -5.56 14.84
C PRO A 272 -10.79 -4.78 15.93
N SER A 273 -10.34 -5.46 17.00
CA SER A 273 -9.57 -4.78 18.05
C SER A 273 -8.27 -4.17 17.53
N ARG A 274 -7.61 -4.82 16.57
CA ARG A 274 -6.39 -4.30 15.95
C ARG A 274 -6.64 -3.13 15.00
N VAL A 275 -7.86 -2.93 14.51
CA VAL A 275 -8.22 -1.72 13.74
C VAL A 275 -8.04 -0.50 14.62
N ILE A 276 -8.58 -0.51 15.85
CA ILE A 276 -8.42 0.59 16.81
C ILE A 276 -6.97 0.68 17.29
N GLU A 277 -6.36 -0.46 17.64
CA GLU A 277 -4.97 -0.51 18.13
C GLU A 277 -4.00 0.16 17.16
N ASN A 278 -4.06 -0.18 15.86
CA ASN A 278 -3.19 0.39 14.83
C ASN A 278 -3.37 1.91 14.66
N ALA A 279 -4.55 2.44 14.94
CA ALA A 279 -4.83 3.87 14.86
C ALA A 279 -4.54 4.64 16.15
N SER A 280 -4.33 3.94 17.27
CA SER A 280 -4.04 4.56 18.59
C SER A 280 -2.54 4.83 18.76
N ILE A 281 -1.96 5.57 17.81
CA ILE A 281 -0.53 5.88 17.73
C ILE A 281 -0.22 7.39 17.74
N PHE A 282 -1.24 8.23 17.80
CA PHE A 282 -1.08 9.68 17.67
C PHE A 282 -1.08 10.41 19.04
N ASP A 283 -1.23 9.68 20.14
CA ASP A 283 -1.35 10.17 21.52
C ASP A 283 -0.05 10.06 22.33
N PHE A 284 1.06 9.69 21.71
CA PHE A 284 2.39 9.64 22.32
C PHE A 284 3.48 9.96 21.31
N GLU A 285 4.68 10.25 21.77
CA GLU A 285 5.83 10.57 20.94
C GLU A 285 7.07 9.82 21.40
N LEU A 286 7.78 9.18 20.45
CA LEU A 286 9.07 8.54 20.71
C LEU A 286 10.14 9.62 20.85
N SER A 287 10.99 9.50 21.88
CA SER A 287 12.15 10.36 22.05
C SER A 287 13.20 10.13 20.97
N GLN A 288 14.10 11.11 20.76
CA GLN A 288 15.18 10.96 19.78
C GLN A 288 16.07 9.72 20.07
N SER A 289 16.36 9.44 21.33
CA SER A 289 17.15 8.26 21.70
C SER A 289 16.46 6.94 21.34
N GLU A 290 15.14 6.84 21.52
CA GLU A 290 14.36 5.67 21.09
C GLU A 290 14.29 5.57 19.57
N PHE A 291 14.18 6.71 18.91
CA PHE A 291 14.22 6.79 17.45
C PHE A 291 15.54 6.23 16.90
N ASP A 292 16.66 6.63 17.51
CA ASP A 292 18.01 6.15 17.11
C ASP A 292 18.19 4.66 17.41
N ILE A 293 17.59 4.16 18.50
CA ILE A 293 17.58 2.73 18.81
C ILE A 293 16.77 1.96 17.72
N LEU A 294 15.59 2.42 17.38
CA LEU A 294 14.73 1.78 16.39
C LEU A 294 15.36 1.81 14.99
N ALA A 295 16.10 2.85 14.64
CA ALA A 295 16.82 2.94 13.37
C ALA A 295 17.90 1.85 13.20
N LYS A 296 18.45 1.31 14.30
CA LYS A 296 19.47 0.24 14.26
C LYS A 296 18.93 -1.13 13.84
N PHE A 297 17.60 -1.31 13.82
CA PHE A 297 16.97 -2.53 13.31
C PHE A 297 17.01 -2.63 11.78
N ASP A 298 17.37 -1.56 11.08
CA ASP A 298 17.49 -1.57 9.62
C ASP A 298 18.72 -2.39 9.18
N ILE A 299 18.45 -3.61 8.76
CA ILE A 299 19.44 -4.56 8.23
C ILE A 299 19.32 -4.73 6.71
N LYS A 300 18.56 -3.83 6.06
CA LYS A 300 18.27 -3.86 4.61
C LYS A 300 17.63 -5.17 4.14
N TYR A 301 16.81 -5.78 5.01
CA TYR A 301 16.17 -7.06 4.74
C TYR A 301 14.80 -6.83 4.09
N ARG A 302 14.73 -7.06 2.77
CA ARG A 302 13.47 -7.10 2.00
C ARG A 302 12.75 -8.42 2.27
N SER A 303 11.52 -8.36 2.79
CA SER A 303 10.73 -9.56 3.09
C SER A 303 9.92 -10.06 1.88
N ASN A 304 9.53 -9.17 0.97
CA ASN A 304 8.84 -9.55 -0.26
C ASN A 304 9.80 -9.52 -1.46
N ARG A 305 10.15 -10.70 -1.96
CA ARG A 305 11.13 -10.89 -3.03
C ARG A 305 10.47 -11.57 -4.23
N PRO A 306 9.83 -10.83 -5.14
CA PRO A 306 9.16 -11.41 -6.31
C PRO A 306 10.20 -11.82 -7.38
N THR A 307 10.99 -12.86 -7.07
CA THR A 307 12.09 -13.35 -7.94
C THR A 307 11.61 -13.85 -9.30
N TYR A 308 10.35 -14.25 -9.39
CA TYR A 308 9.73 -14.65 -10.66
C TYR A 308 9.65 -13.50 -11.70
N TRP A 309 9.83 -12.24 -11.28
CA TRP A 309 9.85 -11.08 -12.18
C TRP A 309 11.26 -10.50 -12.43
N GLN A 310 12.29 -11.02 -11.78
CA GLN A 310 13.62 -10.40 -11.81
C GLN A 310 14.28 -10.31 -13.20
N ASN A 311 13.75 -11.01 -14.18
CA ASN A 311 14.23 -10.97 -15.57
C ASN A 311 13.39 -10.04 -16.47
N LEU A 312 12.30 -9.47 -15.96
CA LEU A 312 11.51 -8.49 -16.69
C LEU A 312 12.27 -7.15 -16.78
N SER A 313 12.05 -6.43 -17.86
CA SER A 313 12.53 -5.06 -18.03
C SER A 313 11.97 -4.18 -16.91
N ASN A 314 12.79 -3.26 -16.42
CA ASN A 314 12.44 -2.34 -15.34
C ASN A 314 12.16 -3.01 -13.97
N TYR A 315 12.58 -4.27 -13.75
CA TYR A 315 12.50 -4.85 -12.41
C TYR A 315 13.22 -3.95 -11.38
N PRO A 316 12.55 -3.53 -10.29
CA PRO A 316 13.04 -2.43 -9.46
C PRO A 316 14.04 -2.84 -8.36
N PHE A 317 14.21 -4.13 -8.10
CA PHE A 317 14.95 -4.63 -6.95
C PHE A 317 16.25 -5.32 -7.35
N GLU A 318 17.07 -5.65 -6.35
CA GLU A 318 18.25 -6.49 -6.54
C GLU A 318 17.84 -7.86 -7.09
N LYS A 319 18.64 -8.40 -8.00
CA LYS A 319 18.45 -9.76 -8.49
C LYS A 319 19.03 -10.74 -7.48
N TYR A 320 18.33 -11.82 -7.26
CA TYR A 320 18.76 -12.90 -6.38
C TYR A 320 19.32 -14.05 -7.20
N ASP A 321 20.36 -14.68 -6.69
CA ASP A 321 20.92 -15.92 -7.28
C ASP A 321 20.05 -17.12 -6.86
N VAL A 322 18.89 -17.20 -7.48
CA VAL A 322 17.92 -18.28 -7.30
C VAL A 322 17.41 -18.71 -8.66
N PRO A 323 17.06 -19.98 -8.87
CA PRO A 323 16.42 -20.42 -10.10
C PRO A 323 15.17 -19.55 -10.39
N PRO A 324 14.91 -19.21 -11.67
CA PRO A 324 13.69 -18.53 -12.04
C PRO A 324 12.48 -19.33 -11.56
N SER A 325 11.64 -18.72 -10.75
CA SER A 325 10.36 -19.29 -10.36
C SER A 325 9.28 -18.84 -11.34
N THR A 326 8.26 -19.66 -11.50
CA THR A 326 7.12 -19.31 -12.35
C THR A 326 6.27 -18.24 -11.68
N THR A 327 5.93 -17.19 -12.40
CA THR A 327 4.96 -16.20 -11.91
C THR A 327 3.66 -16.89 -11.53
N PRO A 328 3.13 -16.70 -10.31
CA PRO A 328 1.85 -17.28 -9.92
C PRO A 328 0.75 -16.88 -10.90
N LYS A 329 -0.06 -17.85 -11.32
CA LYS A 329 -1.15 -17.60 -12.30
C LYS A 329 -2.11 -16.50 -11.83
N SER A 330 -2.37 -16.45 -10.54
CA SER A 330 -3.17 -15.40 -9.90
C SER A 330 -2.62 -13.98 -10.07
N MET A 331 -1.31 -13.85 -10.33
CA MET A 331 -0.62 -12.57 -10.57
C MET A 331 -0.57 -12.21 -12.06
N LEU A 332 -0.89 -13.13 -12.97
CA LEU A 332 -0.88 -12.91 -14.42
C LEU A 332 -2.24 -12.43 -14.93
N SER A 333 -3.32 -13.08 -14.48
CA SER A 333 -4.66 -12.76 -14.93
C SER A 333 -5.62 -12.68 -13.75
N TRP A 334 -6.46 -11.64 -13.75
CA TRP A 334 -7.51 -11.47 -12.73
C TRP A 334 -8.77 -12.30 -13.04
N LYS A 335 -8.87 -12.91 -14.25
CA LYS A 335 -10.05 -13.66 -14.72
C LYS A 335 -10.41 -14.90 -13.90
N ASN A 336 -9.54 -15.35 -13.00
CA ASN A 336 -9.70 -16.59 -12.22
C ASN A 336 -10.05 -16.36 -10.73
N GLY A 337 -10.89 -15.36 -10.37
CA GLY A 337 -11.21 -15.07 -8.98
C GLY A 337 -12.68 -14.79 -8.70
N LYS A 338 -13.04 -14.64 -7.41
CA LYS A 338 -14.32 -14.04 -7.00
C LYS A 338 -14.49 -12.71 -7.74
N ASN A 339 -15.71 -12.38 -8.18
CA ASN A 339 -16.04 -11.13 -8.89
C ASN A 339 -15.62 -11.07 -10.37
N GLN A 340 -15.58 -12.22 -11.07
CA GLN A 340 -15.30 -12.28 -12.51
C GLN A 340 -16.35 -11.58 -13.39
N ASP A 341 -17.56 -11.40 -12.88
CA ASP A 341 -18.74 -11.01 -13.67
C ASP A 341 -19.03 -9.49 -13.65
N ILE A 342 -18.07 -8.66 -13.24
CA ILE A 342 -18.25 -7.21 -13.13
C ILE A 342 -17.32 -6.47 -14.11
N ASP A 343 -17.29 -6.93 -15.36
CA ASP A 343 -16.67 -6.19 -16.48
C ASP A 343 -17.70 -5.43 -17.30
#